data_3911038c0769d595cb8606bb3880caa1
#
_entry.id   3911038c0769d595cb8606bb3880caa1
#
_cell.length_a   1.000
_cell.length_b   1.000
_cell.length_c   1.000
_cell.angle_alpha   90.00
_cell.angle_beta   90.00
_cell.angle_gamma   90.00
#
_symmetry.space_group_name_H-M   'P 1'
#
loop_
_entity.id
_entity.type
_entity.pdbx_description
1 polymer ?
#
loop_
_entity_poly.entity_id
_entity_poly.type
_entity_poly.pdbx_seq_one_letter_code
_entity_poly.pdbx_strand_id
1 'polypeptide(L)'
;MKILSIDTASNLCTVAILEDKSCIKEIIVNDARNHSEKIMPVIEQTLQEAGLTLHDIDLIVCDKGPGSFTGIRIGVGTVLAFQDSLNIPCIGISALESLAYNVNQDGFICSLIDAKNGNVYYGLFEHKENQIFQVGALDFKNISDAISTLSSQIYANTPIYFVGDGAILNKDLIESDIHNCIFTEIGRASCRERV
;
A
#
# COMPACT_ATOMS: atom_id res chain seq x y z
N MET A 1 10.51 14.37 13.06
CA MET A 1 11.08 13.07 12.57
C MET A 1 10.94 13.04 11.07
N LYS A 2 12.06 12.82 10.37
CA LYS A 2 12.08 12.75 8.90
C LYS A 2 12.08 11.29 8.46
N ILE A 3 11.14 10.95 7.59
CA ILE A 3 10.89 9.58 7.16
C ILE A 3 11.05 9.50 5.64
N LEU A 4 11.84 8.55 5.17
CA LEU A 4 11.92 8.18 3.77
C LEU A 4 11.03 6.96 3.53
N SER A 5 9.99 7.10 2.71
CA SER A 5 9.08 6.02 2.34
C SER A 5 9.35 5.54 0.91
N ILE A 6 9.42 4.23 0.72
CA ILE A 6 9.75 3.58 -0.56
C ILE A 6 8.72 2.53 -0.89
N ASP A 7 8.15 2.59 -2.10
CA ASP A 7 7.27 1.56 -2.65
C ASP A 7 7.67 1.19 -4.07
N THR A 8 7.89 -0.09 -4.27
CA THR A 8 8.16 -0.72 -5.56
C THR A 8 7.31 -1.98 -5.75
N ALA A 9 6.32 -2.20 -4.90
CA ALA A 9 5.47 -3.40 -4.91
C ALA A 9 4.45 -3.42 -6.05
N SER A 10 4.29 -2.32 -6.77
CA SER A 10 3.37 -2.18 -7.90
C SER A 10 4.12 -1.85 -9.20
N ASN A 11 3.39 -1.45 -10.25
CA ASN A 11 4.02 -0.91 -11.47
C ASN A 11 4.61 0.49 -11.28
N LEU A 12 4.33 1.10 -10.14
CA LEU A 12 4.88 2.40 -9.76
C LEU A 12 6.12 2.20 -8.89
N CYS A 13 7.13 3.02 -9.13
CA CYS A 13 8.21 3.25 -8.18
C CYS A 13 7.92 4.59 -7.50
N THR A 14 7.61 4.56 -6.23
CA THR A 14 7.25 5.75 -5.47
C THR A 14 8.22 5.95 -4.32
N VAL A 15 8.70 7.17 -4.18
CA VAL A 15 9.55 7.59 -3.06
C VAL A 15 8.99 8.87 -2.50
N ALA A 16 8.81 8.93 -1.18
CA ALA A 16 8.35 10.13 -0.49
C ALA A 16 9.20 10.44 0.74
N ILE A 17 9.31 11.72 1.04
CA ILE A 17 9.87 12.21 2.30
C ILE A 17 8.78 12.89 3.09
N LEU A 18 8.63 12.46 4.33
CA LEU A 18 7.69 13.03 5.27
C LEU A 18 8.45 13.64 6.46
N GLU A 19 7.94 14.75 6.96
CA GLU A 19 8.34 15.31 8.25
C GLU A 19 7.13 15.32 9.16
N ASP A 20 7.22 14.55 10.23
CA ASP A 20 6.12 14.24 11.12
C ASP A 20 4.91 13.67 10.35
N LYS A 21 3.85 14.44 10.16
CA LYS A 21 2.64 14.02 9.41
C LYS A 21 2.49 14.70 8.05
N SER A 22 3.50 15.44 7.61
CA SER A 22 3.44 16.22 6.36
C SER A 22 4.35 15.63 5.30
N CYS A 23 3.80 15.36 4.12
CA CYS A 23 4.61 14.99 2.96
C CYS A 23 5.34 16.24 2.44
N ILE A 24 6.68 16.22 2.52
CA ILE A 24 7.54 17.30 2.01
C ILE A 24 7.69 17.16 0.50
N LYS A 25 7.98 15.94 0.06
CA LYS A 25 8.21 15.62 -1.34
C LYS A 25 7.80 14.20 -1.66
N GLU A 26 7.19 14.01 -2.82
CA GLU A 26 6.89 12.69 -3.38
C GLU A 26 7.24 12.68 -4.87
N ILE A 27 7.87 11.61 -5.33
CA ILE A 27 8.13 11.33 -6.74
C ILE A 27 7.56 9.96 -7.08
N ILE A 28 6.76 9.93 -8.14
CA ILE A 28 6.11 8.73 -8.65
C ILE A 28 6.58 8.49 -10.08
N VAL A 29 7.17 7.33 -10.34
CA VAL A 29 7.62 6.91 -11.67
C VAL A 29 6.81 5.69 -12.11
N ASN A 30 6.12 5.81 -13.23
CA ASN A 30 5.37 4.72 -13.83
C ASN A 30 6.24 3.97 -14.84
N ASP A 31 7.09 3.08 -14.36
CA ASP A 31 7.97 2.26 -15.20
C ASP A 31 8.20 0.88 -14.55
N ALA A 32 7.22 0.01 -14.71
CA ALA A 32 7.18 -1.32 -14.07
C ALA A 32 8.37 -2.25 -14.42
N ARG A 33 9.09 -1.97 -15.51
CA ARG A 33 10.15 -2.87 -16.00
C ARG A 33 11.53 -2.54 -15.49
N ASN A 34 11.74 -1.32 -14.97
CA ASN A 34 13.07 -0.78 -14.66
C ASN A 34 13.22 -0.31 -13.21
N HIS A 35 12.47 -0.88 -12.25
CA HIS A 35 12.56 -0.48 -10.85
C HIS A 35 14.00 -0.52 -10.30
N SER A 36 14.77 -1.55 -10.65
CA SER A 36 16.17 -1.69 -10.21
C SER A 36 17.09 -0.57 -10.69
N GLU A 37 16.83 -0.03 -11.88
CA GLU A 37 17.61 1.07 -12.44
C GLU A 37 17.12 2.44 -11.95
N LYS A 38 15.83 2.54 -11.57
CA LYS A 38 15.18 3.80 -11.25
C LYS A 38 15.18 4.15 -9.77
N ILE A 39 15.18 3.15 -8.88
CA ILE A 39 14.98 3.39 -7.45
C ILE A 39 16.03 4.35 -6.86
N MET A 40 17.32 4.14 -7.14
CA MET A 40 18.39 5.00 -6.61
C MET A 40 18.32 6.43 -7.16
N PRO A 41 18.20 6.65 -8.50
CA PRO A 41 17.97 7.98 -9.04
C PRO A 41 16.73 8.69 -8.47
N VAL A 42 15.62 7.97 -8.24
CA VAL A 42 14.40 8.56 -7.68
C VAL A 42 14.61 8.94 -6.21
N ILE A 43 15.29 8.12 -5.43
CA ILE A 43 15.65 8.46 -4.04
C ILE A 43 16.53 9.70 -4.00
N GLU A 44 17.59 9.72 -4.82
CA GLU A 44 18.51 10.85 -4.88
C GLU A 44 17.78 12.15 -5.27
N GLN A 45 16.96 12.11 -6.32
CA GLN A 45 16.17 13.25 -6.77
C GLN A 45 15.18 13.71 -5.67
N THR A 46 14.50 12.78 -5.00
CA THR A 46 13.54 13.12 -3.94
C THR A 46 14.23 13.83 -2.78
N LEU A 47 15.39 13.34 -2.35
CA LEU A 47 16.21 13.96 -1.31
C LEU A 47 16.70 15.36 -1.74
N GLN A 48 17.24 15.46 -2.96
CA GLN A 48 17.75 16.73 -3.50
C GLN A 48 16.65 17.79 -3.57
N GLU A 49 15.47 17.43 -4.07
CA GLU A 49 14.33 18.36 -4.19
C GLU A 49 13.74 18.74 -2.83
N ALA A 50 13.93 17.91 -1.80
CA ALA A 50 13.59 18.23 -0.42
C ALA A 50 14.69 19.02 0.31
N GLY A 51 15.87 19.21 -0.29
CA GLY A 51 17.03 19.85 0.34
C GLY A 51 17.66 19.02 1.46
N LEU A 52 17.57 17.69 1.37
CA LEU A 52 18.00 16.72 2.38
C LEU A 52 19.03 15.73 1.80
N THR A 53 19.69 15.03 2.71
CA THR A 53 20.56 13.88 2.43
C THR A 53 20.06 12.65 3.19
N LEU A 54 20.59 11.48 2.88
CA LEU A 54 20.26 10.25 3.65
C LEU A 54 20.63 10.35 5.13
N HIS A 55 21.63 11.17 5.48
CA HIS A 55 22.03 11.39 6.88
C HIS A 55 21.00 12.21 7.68
N ASP A 56 20.07 12.88 7.01
CA ASP A 56 19.01 13.65 7.64
C ASP A 56 17.76 12.79 7.93
N ILE A 57 17.75 11.52 7.49
CA ILE A 57 16.61 10.60 7.61
C ILE A 57 16.70 9.83 8.92
N ASP A 58 15.62 9.90 9.71
CA ASP A 58 15.50 9.23 11.00
C ASP A 58 14.95 7.80 10.89
N LEU A 59 14.15 7.52 9.87
CA LEU A 59 13.46 6.24 9.66
C LEU A 59 13.24 5.98 8.18
N ILE A 60 13.41 4.74 7.74
CA ILE A 60 13.00 4.31 6.40
C ILE A 60 11.79 3.38 6.51
N VAL A 61 10.75 3.68 5.73
CA VAL A 61 9.54 2.85 5.60
C VAL A 61 9.53 2.20 4.23
N CYS A 62 9.28 0.90 4.19
CA CYS A 62 9.25 0.15 2.94
C CYS A 62 7.96 -0.66 2.82
N ASP A 63 7.39 -0.71 1.62
CA ASP A 63 6.35 -1.67 1.31
C ASP A 63 6.94 -3.09 1.28
N LYS A 64 6.42 -3.96 2.16
CA LYS A 64 6.78 -5.39 2.21
C LYS A 64 5.82 -6.29 1.42
N GLY A 65 4.89 -5.70 0.66
CA GLY A 65 3.86 -6.39 -0.08
C GLY A 65 2.55 -6.58 0.69
N PRO A 66 1.63 -7.33 0.09
CA PRO A 66 1.75 -8.10 -1.15
C PRO A 66 1.80 -7.27 -2.42
N GLY A 67 2.39 -7.83 -3.48
CA GLY A 67 2.51 -7.16 -4.77
C GLY A 67 3.53 -7.83 -5.70
N SER A 68 4.18 -7.04 -6.55
CA SER A 68 5.22 -7.50 -7.47
C SER A 68 6.39 -8.15 -6.73
N PHE A 69 6.61 -9.43 -6.93
CA PHE A 69 7.69 -10.19 -6.31
C PHE A 69 9.09 -9.58 -6.55
N THR A 70 9.34 -9.17 -7.79
CA THR A 70 10.60 -8.52 -8.15
C THR A 70 10.69 -7.11 -7.53
N GLY A 71 9.60 -6.35 -7.62
CA GLY A 71 9.55 -5.00 -7.06
C GLY A 71 9.79 -4.99 -5.56
N ILE A 72 9.08 -5.82 -4.79
CA ILE A 72 9.26 -5.93 -3.33
C ILE A 72 10.72 -6.23 -2.98
N ARG A 73 11.36 -7.16 -3.68
CA ARG A 73 12.78 -7.49 -3.42
C ARG A 73 13.73 -6.32 -3.68
N ILE A 74 13.46 -5.52 -4.71
CA ILE A 74 14.26 -4.33 -5.02
C ILE A 74 14.11 -3.31 -3.89
N GLY A 75 12.88 -2.97 -3.49
CA GLY A 75 12.64 -2.01 -2.42
C GLY A 75 13.22 -2.45 -1.08
N VAL A 76 12.89 -3.67 -0.65
CA VAL A 76 13.38 -4.22 0.63
C VAL A 76 14.90 -4.33 0.62
N GLY A 77 15.51 -4.82 -0.48
CA GLY A 77 16.97 -4.93 -0.61
C GLY A 77 17.66 -3.56 -0.51
N THR A 78 17.09 -2.53 -1.14
CA THR A 78 17.61 -1.16 -1.05
C THR A 78 17.56 -0.63 0.38
N VAL A 79 16.43 -0.84 1.06
CA VAL A 79 16.22 -0.38 2.45
C VAL A 79 17.17 -1.09 3.41
N LEU A 80 17.34 -2.41 3.29
CA LEU A 80 18.29 -3.16 4.10
C LEU A 80 19.74 -2.71 3.87
N ALA A 81 20.11 -2.38 2.62
CA ALA A 81 21.43 -1.84 2.33
C ALA A 81 21.67 -0.49 3.03
N PHE A 82 20.66 0.39 3.10
CA PHE A 82 20.75 1.64 3.86
C PHE A 82 20.83 1.39 5.38
N GLN A 83 20.03 0.46 5.89
CA GLN A 83 20.12 0.07 7.30
C GLN A 83 21.52 -0.40 7.67
N ASP A 84 22.09 -1.30 6.88
CA ASP A 84 23.39 -1.89 7.17
C ASP A 84 24.54 -0.90 7.00
N SER A 85 24.47 0.00 6.01
CA SER A 85 25.56 0.93 5.71
C SER A 85 25.52 2.23 6.52
N LEU A 86 24.30 2.73 6.84
CA LEU A 86 24.08 4.02 7.47
C LEU A 86 23.50 3.91 8.88
N ASN A 87 23.16 2.70 9.31
CA ASN A 87 22.52 2.43 10.62
C ASN A 87 21.19 3.19 10.81
N ILE A 88 20.44 3.42 9.70
CA ILE A 88 19.13 4.06 9.76
C ILE A 88 18.09 2.97 10.06
N PRO A 89 17.25 3.11 11.11
CA PRO A 89 16.20 2.13 11.39
C PRO A 89 15.22 2.01 10.24
N CYS A 90 14.69 0.81 10.02
CA CYS A 90 13.69 0.58 8.98
C CYS A 90 12.51 -0.26 9.48
N ILE A 91 11.33 -0.02 8.89
CA ILE A 91 10.12 -0.81 9.11
C ILE A 91 9.46 -1.17 7.79
N GLY A 92 8.85 -2.36 7.75
CA GLY A 92 8.04 -2.80 6.60
C GLY A 92 6.56 -2.71 6.92
N ILE A 93 5.77 -2.11 6.04
CA ILE A 93 4.31 -2.03 6.14
C ILE A 93 3.63 -2.81 5.02
N SER A 94 2.40 -3.25 5.27
CA SER A 94 1.63 -4.00 4.28
C SER A 94 1.01 -3.08 3.24
N ALA A 95 1.09 -3.46 1.95
CA ALA A 95 0.38 -2.78 0.87
C ALA A 95 -1.14 -2.74 1.09
N LEU A 96 -1.71 -3.82 1.63
CA LEU A 96 -3.14 -3.90 1.93
C LEU A 96 -3.55 -2.94 3.06
N GLU A 97 -2.73 -2.83 4.09
CA GLU A 97 -2.93 -1.88 5.18
C GLU A 97 -2.83 -0.44 4.69
N SER A 98 -1.79 -0.12 3.90
CA SER A 98 -1.62 1.21 3.30
C SER A 98 -2.81 1.63 2.45
N LEU A 99 -3.40 0.69 1.69
CA LEU A 99 -4.61 0.95 0.91
C LEU A 99 -5.79 1.32 1.81
N ALA A 100 -5.94 0.66 2.96
CA ALA A 100 -7.03 0.93 3.90
C ALA A 100 -6.97 2.36 4.47
N TYR A 101 -5.78 2.91 4.69
CA TYR A 101 -5.61 4.29 5.18
C TYR A 101 -6.09 5.38 4.20
N ASN A 102 -6.45 5.05 2.96
CA ASN A 102 -7.06 5.99 2.02
C ASN A 102 -8.55 6.24 2.29
N VAL A 103 -9.18 5.47 3.16
CA VAL A 103 -10.59 5.63 3.53
C VAL A 103 -10.67 6.36 4.86
N ASN A 104 -11.28 7.54 4.85
CA ASN A 104 -11.41 8.40 6.03
C ASN A 104 -12.80 8.32 6.68
N GLN A 105 -13.67 7.42 6.20
CA GLN A 105 -15.02 7.22 6.72
C GLN A 105 -15.07 5.98 7.59
N ASP A 106 -15.84 6.04 8.69
CA ASP A 106 -16.07 4.88 9.54
C ASP A 106 -16.82 3.79 8.77
N GLY A 107 -16.40 2.55 8.96
CA GLY A 107 -16.95 1.36 8.32
C GLY A 107 -15.90 0.29 8.02
N PHE A 108 -16.34 -0.76 7.35
CA PHE A 108 -15.43 -1.80 6.90
C PHE A 108 -14.72 -1.40 5.60
N ILE A 109 -13.45 -1.77 5.50
CA ILE A 109 -12.61 -1.52 4.32
C ILE A 109 -12.04 -2.85 3.86
N CYS A 110 -12.33 -3.21 2.63
CA CYS A 110 -11.74 -4.38 1.97
C CYS A 110 -10.67 -3.92 0.98
N SER A 111 -9.42 -4.14 1.32
CA SER A 111 -8.29 -3.91 0.42
C SER A 111 -8.07 -5.12 -0.47
N LEU A 112 -8.05 -4.93 -1.79
CA LEU A 112 -7.86 -5.98 -2.79
C LEU A 112 -6.75 -5.60 -3.76
N ILE A 113 -5.71 -6.45 -3.86
CA ILE A 113 -4.63 -6.32 -4.84
C ILE A 113 -4.72 -7.49 -5.81
N ASP A 114 -4.71 -7.21 -7.11
CA ASP A 114 -4.77 -8.24 -8.16
C ASP A 114 -3.52 -9.14 -8.12
N ALA A 115 -3.74 -10.42 -7.88
CA ALA A 115 -2.71 -11.45 -7.85
C ALA A 115 -2.69 -12.32 -9.11
N LYS A 116 -3.39 -11.88 -10.18
CA LYS A 116 -3.54 -12.54 -11.47
C LYS A 116 -4.34 -13.84 -11.43
N ASN A 117 -4.78 -14.28 -12.60
CA ASN A 117 -5.51 -15.54 -12.79
C ASN A 117 -6.76 -15.69 -11.92
N GLY A 118 -7.50 -14.59 -11.68
CA GLY A 118 -8.70 -14.60 -10.85
C GLY A 118 -8.44 -14.69 -9.35
N ASN A 119 -7.19 -14.49 -8.92
CA ASN A 119 -6.82 -14.45 -7.51
C ASN A 119 -6.55 -13.02 -7.05
N VAL A 120 -6.72 -12.82 -5.76
CA VAL A 120 -6.47 -11.54 -5.08
C VAL A 120 -5.71 -11.77 -3.77
N TYR A 121 -4.86 -10.83 -3.44
CA TYR A 121 -4.49 -10.62 -2.03
C TYR A 121 -5.58 -9.76 -1.42
N TYR A 122 -6.07 -10.14 -0.25
CA TYR A 122 -7.11 -9.40 0.40
C TYR A 122 -6.85 -9.18 1.89
N GLY A 123 -7.36 -8.06 2.41
CA GLY A 123 -7.40 -7.75 3.82
C GLY A 123 -8.66 -7.01 4.16
N LEU A 124 -9.28 -7.39 5.28
CA LEU A 124 -10.42 -6.69 5.85
C LEU A 124 -9.94 -5.83 7.02
N PHE A 125 -10.38 -4.57 7.01
CA PHE A 125 -10.07 -3.58 8.04
C PHE A 125 -11.36 -2.91 8.50
N GLU A 126 -11.34 -2.34 9.69
CA GLU A 126 -12.39 -1.47 10.22
C GLU A 126 -11.79 -0.09 10.50
N HIS A 127 -12.36 0.96 9.91
CA HIS A 127 -12.08 2.34 10.29
C HIS A 127 -13.06 2.75 11.37
N LYS A 128 -12.54 3.14 12.52
CA LYS A 128 -13.32 3.58 13.67
C LYS A 128 -12.53 4.59 14.49
N GLU A 129 -13.16 5.72 14.85
CA GLU A 129 -12.57 6.75 15.69
C GLU A 129 -11.20 7.24 15.17
N ASN A 130 -11.09 7.39 13.84
CA ASN A 130 -9.86 7.83 13.17
C ASN A 130 -8.68 6.85 13.27
N GLN A 131 -8.97 5.57 13.49
CA GLN A 131 -7.99 4.47 13.55
C GLN A 131 -8.41 3.34 12.63
N ILE A 132 -7.41 2.64 12.08
CA ILE A 132 -7.61 1.46 11.24
C ILE A 132 -7.25 0.22 12.05
N PHE A 133 -8.17 -0.72 12.13
CA PHE A 133 -8.00 -2.01 12.79
C PHE A 133 -8.08 -3.13 11.77
N GLN A 134 -7.10 -4.02 11.77
CA GLN A 134 -7.16 -5.21 10.92
C GLN A 134 -8.17 -6.20 11.48
N VAL A 135 -9.09 -6.68 10.63
CA VAL A 135 -10.12 -7.67 10.96
C VAL A 135 -9.73 -9.01 10.33
N GLY A 136 -9.28 -9.93 11.16
CA GLY A 136 -8.82 -11.25 10.68
C GLY A 136 -7.42 -11.22 10.07
N ALA A 137 -7.07 -12.25 9.31
CA ALA A 137 -5.77 -12.39 8.66
C ALA A 137 -5.79 -11.79 7.24
N LEU A 138 -4.64 -11.25 6.81
CA LEU A 138 -4.40 -10.96 5.40
C LEU A 138 -4.23 -12.31 4.68
N ASP A 139 -4.82 -12.46 3.49
CA ASP A 139 -4.89 -13.75 2.82
C ASP A 139 -4.72 -13.61 1.29
N PHE A 140 -4.52 -14.76 0.65
CA PHE A 140 -4.48 -14.91 -0.80
C PHE A 140 -5.54 -15.93 -1.20
N LYS A 141 -6.50 -15.53 -2.02
CA LYS A 141 -7.65 -16.37 -2.42
C LYS A 141 -8.07 -16.12 -3.85
N ASN A 142 -8.86 -17.06 -4.40
CA ASN A 142 -9.69 -16.76 -5.56
C ASN A 142 -10.70 -15.66 -5.20
N ILE A 143 -11.02 -14.78 -6.14
CA ILE A 143 -11.91 -13.63 -5.88
C ILE A 143 -13.31 -14.07 -5.39
N SER A 144 -13.86 -15.14 -5.94
CA SER A 144 -15.17 -15.66 -5.51
C SER A 144 -15.15 -16.16 -4.06
N ASP A 145 -14.06 -16.82 -3.64
CA ASP A 145 -13.87 -17.27 -2.27
C ASP A 145 -13.68 -16.08 -1.31
N ALA A 146 -12.97 -15.03 -1.76
CA ALA A 146 -12.81 -13.81 -0.98
C ALA A 146 -14.15 -13.12 -0.74
N ILE A 147 -14.99 -12.97 -1.78
CA ILE A 147 -16.33 -12.39 -1.70
C ILE A 147 -17.22 -13.20 -0.76
N SER A 148 -17.22 -14.55 -0.89
CA SER A 148 -17.98 -15.43 -0.01
C SER A 148 -17.57 -15.31 1.45
N THR A 149 -16.26 -15.18 1.70
CA THR A 149 -15.72 -14.96 3.05
C THR A 149 -16.21 -13.62 3.62
N LEU A 150 -16.12 -12.54 2.83
CA LEU A 150 -16.58 -11.20 3.21
C LEU A 150 -18.07 -11.19 3.56
N SER A 151 -18.90 -11.78 2.69
CA SER A 151 -20.36 -11.85 2.88
C SER A 151 -20.75 -12.57 4.19
N SER A 152 -19.91 -13.49 4.65
CA SER A 152 -20.14 -14.22 5.92
C SER A 152 -19.67 -13.44 7.17
N GLN A 153 -18.76 -12.50 7.02
CA GLN A 153 -18.14 -11.76 8.12
C GLN A 153 -18.78 -10.39 8.39
N ILE A 154 -19.50 -9.84 7.41
CA ILE A 154 -20.02 -8.48 7.49
C ILE A 154 -21.54 -8.50 7.62
N TYR A 155 -22.07 -7.69 8.54
CA TYR A 155 -23.50 -7.52 8.73
C TYR A 155 -24.15 -6.82 7.52
N ALA A 156 -25.27 -7.32 7.05
CA ALA A 156 -25.94 -6.97 5.79
C ALA A 156 -26.24 -5.47 5.55
N ASN A 157 -26.12 -4.62 6.55
CA ASN A 157 -26.43 -3.18 6.45
C ASN A 157 -25.21 -2.25 6.69
N THR A 158 -24.00 -2.80 6.82
CA THR A 158 -22.81 -1.98 7.04
C THR A 158 -22.17 -1.63 5.70
N PRO A 159 -21.84 -0.36 5.44
CA PRO A 159 -21.12 0.00 4.21
C PRO A 159 -19.72 -0.62 4.20
N ILE A 160 -19.34 -1.13 3.04
CA ILE A 160 -18.01 -1.69 2.80
C ILE A 160 -17.33 -0.86 1.73
N TYR A 161 -16.16 -0.32 2.07
CA TYR A 161 -15.31 0.40 1.13
C TYR A 161 -14.34 -0.57 0.48
N PHE A 162 -14.38 -0.65 -0.85
CA PHE A 162 -13.46 -1.46 -1.64
C PHE A 162 -12.36 -0.58 -2.21
N VAL A 163 -11.10 -0.95 -1.94
CA VAL A 163 -9.90 -0.21 -2.35
C VAL A 163 -8.89 -1.13 -3.02
N GLY A 164 -8.10 -0.57 -3.94
CA GLY A 164 -7.05 -1.29 -4.64
C GLY A 164 -7.43 -1.73 -6.06
N ASP A 165 -6.42 -2.10 -6.84
CA ASP A 165 -6.60 -2.49 -8.26
C ASP A 165 -7.39 -3.80 -8.41
N GLY A 166 -7.28 -4.72 -7.47
CA GLY A 166 -8.08 -5.93 -7.42
C GLY A 166 -9.57 -5.65 -7.23
N ALA A 167 -9.93 -4.59 -6.49
CA ALA A 167 -11.32 -4.18 -6.32
C ALA A 167 -11.91 -3.61 -7.62
N ILE A 168 -11.15 -2.75 -8.30
CA ILE A 168 -11.57 -2.14 -9.57
C ILE A 168 -11.76 -3.20 -10.66
N LEU A 169 -10.82 -4.14 -10.77
CA LEU A 169 -10.86 -5.21 -11.77
C LEU A 169 -12.05 -6.17 -11.58
N ASN A 170 -12.50 -6.36 -10.35
CA ASN A 170 -13.56 -7.31 -10.02
C ASN A 170 -14.86 -6.63 -9.58
N LYS A 171 -15.03 -5.36 -9.92
CA LYS A 171 -16.16 -4.54 -9.48
C LYS A 171 -17.52 -5.19 -9.74
N ASP A 172 -17.78 -5.60 -10.98
CA ASP A 172 -19.07 -6.19 -11.37
C ASP A 172 -19.41 -7.45 -10.57
N LEU A 173 -18.39 -8.29 -10.30
CA LEU A 173 -18.55 -9.50 -9.50
C LEU A 173 -18.83 -9.18 -8.04
N ILE A 174 -18.16 -8.19 -7.47
CA ILE A 174 -18.38 -7.75 -6.10
C ILE A 174 -19.78 -7.17 -5.95
N GLU A 175 -20.22 -6.31 -6.86
CA GLU A 175 -21.55 -5.68 -6.84
C GLU A 175 -22.69 -6.68 -6.99
N SER A 176 -22.45 -7.83 -7.64
CA SER A 176 -23.46 -8.88 -7.79
C SER A 176 -23.76 -9.59 -6.47
N ASP A 177 -22.76 -9.73 -5.60
CA ASP A 177 -22.84 -10.58 -4.40
C ASP A 177 -22.88 -9.78 -3.10
N ILE A 178 -22.38 -8.55 -3.09
CA ILE A 178 -22.32 -7.70 -1.91
C ILE A 178 -23.16 -6.44 -2.13
N HIS A 179 -24.17 -6.26 -1.31
CA HIS A 179 -24.95 -5.03 -1.26
C HIS A 179 -24.25 -4.00 -0.38
N ASN A 180 -24.46 -2.70 -0.65
CA ASN A 180 -23.83 -1.57 0.06
C ASN A 180 -22.31 -1.47 -0.08
N CYS A 181 -21.76 -1.89 -1.21
CA CYS A 181 -20.36 -1.67 -1.56
C CYS A 181 -20.12 -0.25 -2.10
N ILE A 182 -19.02 0.35 -1.65
CA ILE A 182 -18.56 1.67 -2.09
C ILE A 182 -17.16 1.48 -2.65
N PHE A 183 -16.96 1.82 -3.92
CA PHE A 183 -15.64 1.75 -4.55
C PHE A 183 -14.95 3.09 -4.48
N THR A 184 -13.70 3.09 -4.04
CA THR A 184 -12.86 4.27 -4.14
C THR A 184 -12.03 4.19 -5.43
N GLU A 185 -11.80 5.32 -6.08
CA GLU A 185 -10.97 5.37 -7.30
C GLU A 185 -9.49 5.11 -7.04
N ILE A 186 -9.12 4.88 -5.78
CA ILE A 186 -7.74 4.65 -5.35
C ILE A 186 -7.35 3.20 -5.67
N GLY A 187 -6.78 3.01 -6.84
CA GLY A 187 -6.28 1.71 -7.26
C GLY A 187 -4.97 1.30 -6.58
N ARG A 188 -4.24 2.25 -5.95
CA ARG A 188 -2.94 2.01 -5.32
C ARG A 188 -2.66 3.07 -4.26
N ALA A 189 -2.08 2.67 -3.14
CA ALA A 189 -1.59 3.60 -2.14
C ALA A 189 -0.33 4.32 -2.64
N SER A 190 -0.22 5.61 -2.38
CA SER A 190 1.02 6.34 -2.55
C SER A 190 1.92 6.19 -1.32
N CYS A 191 3.20 6.52 -1.45
CA CYS A 191 4.14 6.41 -0.33
C CYS A 191 3.75 7.26 0.88
N ARG A 192 3.12 8.42 0.66
CA ARG A 192 2.70 9.32 1.74
C ARG A 192 1.64 8.71 2.67
N GLU A 193 0.85 7.76 2.18
CA GLU A 193 -0.22 7.10 2.95
C GLU A 193 0.31 5.93 3.78
N ARG A 194 1.59 5.59 3.63
CA ARG A 194 2.24 4.46 4.30
C ARG A 194 2.93 4.83 5.61
N VAL A 195 2.81 6.10 6.04
CA VAL A 195 3.52 6.64 7.20
C VAL A 195 2.51 7.31 8.20
#